data_f12bb66c849339bd5e06c97e7b229d59
#
_entry.id   f12bb66c849339bd5e06c97e7b229d59
#
_cell.length_a   1.000
_cell.length_b   1.000
_cell.length_c   1.000
_cell.angle_alpha   90.00
_cell.angle_beta   90.00
_cell.angle_gamma   90.00
#
_symmetry.space_group_name_H-M   'P 1'
#
loop_
_entity.id
_entity.type
_entity.pdbx_description
1 polymer ?
#
loop_
_entity_poly.entity_id
_entity_poly.type
_entity_poly.pdbx_seq_one_letter_code
_entity_poly.pdbx_strand_id
1 'polypeptide(L)'
;MENRHKPFPTPYPDLNRVLRDFVDRVQAVLSTNFVGAYLQGSFAVGDFDLHSDVDFILVIEEELSHEEVHGLQAVHEQIYGVDIPWAQHLEGSYFPKEVLRDHARRGGLLWYLDHGSRSLIPSAHCNTVLVRWVIREHGVTLAGPAPARLVDPIPVETLREHIRATMQDWGQEILSHPDPFNNRFYQGFIVLNYCRMLHDLHRGFPGSKLAG
;
A
#
# COMPACT_ATOMS: atom_id res chain seq x y z
N MET A 1 28.22 20.42 8.52
CA MET A 1 27.30 19.27 8.54
C MET A 1 26.58 19.29 7.21
N GLU A 2 26.97 18.42 6.31
CA GLU A 2 26.41 18.34 4.95
C GLU A 2 24.98 17.85 5.01
N ASN A 3 24.05 18.73 4.66
CA ASN A 3 22.67 18.40 4.37
C ASN A 3 22.64 17.68 3.00
N ARG A 4 22.99 16.39 2.98
CA ARG A 4 22.85 15.57 1.78
C ARG A 4 21.36 15.51 1.49
N HIS A 5 20.92 16.23 0.47
CA HIS A 5 19.59 16.13 -0.07
C HIS A 5 19.29 14.65 -0.33
N LYS A 6 18.44 14.03 0.50
CA LYS A 6 17.87 12.74 0.14
C LYS A 6 17.20 12.96 -1.23
N PRO A 7 17.43 12.07 -2.21
CA PRO A 7 16.75 12.19 -3.48
C PRO A 7 15.24 12.22 -3.23
N PHE A 8 14.53 12.99 -4.03
CA PHE A 8 13.06 13.03 -3.94
C PHE A 8 12.51 11.61 -4.10
N PRO A 9 11.46 11.21 -3.34
CA PRO A 9 10.94 9.84 -3.36
C PRO A 9 10.36 9.44 -4.73
N THR A 10 9.94 10.42 -5.54
CA THR A 10 9.39 10.20 -6.89
C THR A 10 9.95 11.24 -7.87
N PRO A 11 9.89 10.99 -9.19
CA PRO A 11 10.28 11.98 -10.20
C PRO A 11 9.27 13.11 -10.37
N TYR A 12 8.11 13.08 -9.70
CA TYR A 12 7.03 14.05 -9.84
C TYR A 12 7.07 15.10 -8.73
N PRO A 13 7.45 16.35 -9.00
CA PRO A 13 7.58 17.40 -7.97
C PRO A 13 6.28 17.68 -7.21
N ASP A 14 5.13 17.65 -7.91
CA ASP A 14 3.83 17.90 -7.32
C ASP A 14 3.42 16.76 -6.38
N LEU A 15 3.66 15.50 -6.76
CA LEU A 15 3.45 14.36 -5.88
C LEU A 15 4.35 14.46 -4.63
N ASN A 16 5.62 14.80 -4.80
CA ASN A 16 6.55 14.95 -3.68
C ASN A 16 6.12 16.05 -2.70
N ARG A 17 5.40 17.07 -3.18
CA ARG A 17 4.81 18.11 -2.34
C ARG A 17 3.62 17.57 -1.54
N VAL A 18 2.71 16.86 -2.19
CA VAL A 18 1.57 16.19 -1.54
C VAL A 18 2.06 15.21 -0.47
N LEU A 19 3.03 14.36 -0.81
CA LEU A 19 3.56 13.36 0.12
C LEU A 19 4.23 14.00 1.36
N ARG A 20 4.96 15.09 1.19
CA ARG A 20 5.53 15.80 2.33
C ARG A 20 4.46 16.40 3.24
N ASP A 21 3.50 17.15 2.66
CA ASP A 21 2.40 17.73 3.43
C ASP A 21 1.58 16.65 4.15
N PHE A 22 1.32 15.53 3.49
CA PHE A 22 0.63 14.38 4.08
C PHE A 22 1.41 13.80 5.27
N VAL A 23 2.70 13.50 5.10
CA VAL A 23 3.53 12.92 6.17
C VAL A 23 3.65 13.89 7.35
N ASP A 24 3.88 15.19 7.10
CA ASP A 24 4.01 16.19 8.14
C ASP A 24 2.72 16.30 8.99
N ARG A 25 1.55 16.29 8.35
CA ARG A 25 0.24 16.33 9.05
C ARG A 25 -0.03 15.05 9.83
N VAL A 26 0.25 13.88 9.24
CA VAL A 26 0.10 12.61 9.94
C VAL A 26 1.01 12.53 11.16
N GLN A 27 2.25 12.97 11.06
CA GLN A 27 3.18 13.04 12.19
C GLN A 27 2.67 13.98 13.31
N ALA A 28 2.05 15.09 12.92
CA ALA A 28 1.48 16.02 13.91
C ALA A 28 0.32 15.40 14.69
N VAL A 29 -0.52 14.58 14.03
CA VAL A 29 -1.64 13.87 14.69
C VAL A 29 -1.13 12.72 15.55
N LEU A 30 -0.26 11.87 15.02
CA LEU A 30 0.17 10.64 15.67
C LEU A 30 1.25 10.86 16.74
N SER A 31 2.01 11.94 16.65
CA SER A 31 3.08 12.27 17.62
C SER A 31 3.99 11.06 17.89
N THR A 32 4.01 10.56 19.13
CA THR A 32 4.82 9.41 19.54
C THR A 32 4.35 8.08 18.97
N ASN A 33 3.11 7.98 18.49
CA ASN A 33 2.57 6.79 17.85
C ASN A 33 3.04 6.62 16.38
N PHE A 34 3.68 7.64 15.78
CA PHE A 34 4.22 7.57 14.42
C PHE A 34 5.57 6.84 14.40
N VAL A 35 5.66 5.78 13.60
CA VAL A 35 6.91 5.02 13.37
C VAL A 35 7.50 5.31 11.99
N GLY A 36 6.68 5.33 10.94
CA GLY A 36 7.18 5.59 9.60
C GLY A 36 6.11 5.65 8.52
N ALA A 37 6.49 6.20 7.36
CA ALA A 37 5.67 6.32 6.17
C ALA A 37 6.44 5.82 4.94
N TYR A 38 5.78 5.04 4.09
CA TYR A 38 6.40 4.35 2.96
C TYR A 38 5.48 4.34 1.76
N LEU A 39 6.05 4.43 0.54
CA LEU A 39 5.32 4.07 -0.67
C LEU A 39 5.52 2.58 -0.94
N GLN A 40 4.46 1.98 -1.47
CA GLN A 40 4.43 0.61 -1.97
C GLN A 40 3.89 0.56 -3.41
N GLY A 41 3.40 -0.59 -3.85
CA GLY A 41 2.76 -0.74 -5.16
C GLY A 41 3.68 -0.35 -6.32
N SER A 42 3.11 0.32 -7.33
CA SER A 42 3.84 0.70 -8.56
C SER A 42 5.03 1.61 -8.28
N PHE A 43 4.92 2.54 -7.34
CA PHE A 43 6.03 3.44 -6.97
C PHE A 43 7.20 2.73 -6.32
N ALA A 44 6.96 1.63 -5.61
CA ALA A 44 8.02 0.84 -4.99
C ALA A 44 8.76 -0.05 -6.00
N VAL A 45 8.04 -0.62 -6.98
CA VAL A 45 8.63 -1.53 -7.99
C VAL A 45 9.10 -0.81 -9.26
N GLY A 46 8.90 0.51 -9.36
CA GLY A 46 9.36 1.32 -10.50
C GLY A 46 8.49 1.23 -11.75
N ASP A 47 7.25 0.77 -11.62
CA ASP A 47 6.29 0.57 -12.70
C ASP A 47 5.07 1.50 -12.55
N PHE A 48 5.34 2.79 -12.47
CA PHE A 48 4.33 3.85 -12.26
C PHE A 48 4.29 4.80 -13.45
N ASP A 49 3.12 5.39 -13.66
CA ASP A 49 2.88 6.46 -14.62
C ASP A 49 2.02 7.59 -14.00
N LEU A 50 1.56 8.53 -14.83
CA LEU A 50 0.74 9.67 -14.38
C LEU A 50 -0.67 9.29 -13.91
N HIS A 51 -1.10 8.06 -14.14
CA HIS A 51 -2.42 7.53 -13.79
C HIS A 51 -2.34 6.48 -12.66
N SER A 52 -1.14 6.23 -12.15
CA SER A 52 -0.94 5.26 -11.07
C SER A 52 -1.51 5.78 -9.75
N ASP A 53 -2.10 4.86 -8.99
CA ASP A 53 -2.45 5.10 -7.60
C ASP A 53 -1.19 5.33 -6.77
N VAL A 54 -1.31 6.08 -5.71
CA VAL A 54 -0.21 6.39 -4.78
C VAL A 54 -0.39 5.54 -3.53
N ASP A 55 0.07 4.30 -3.63
CA ASP A 55 -0.02 3.33 -2.54
C ASP A 55 0.92 3.67 -1.40
N PHE A 56 0.37 3.86 -0.20
CA PHE A 56 1.16 4.12 1.00
C PHE A 56 0.93 3.09 2.11
N ILE A 57 1.92 2.94 2.98
CA ILE A 57 1.80 2.27 4.27
C ILE A 57 2.32 3.23 5.34
N LEU A 58 1.47 3.49 6.33
CA LEU A 58 1.85 4.18 7.55
C LEU A 58 2.01 3.18 8.68
N VAL A 59 3.14 3.24 9.36
CA VAL A 59 3.45 2.36 10.49
C VAL A 59 3.32 3.16 11.78
N ILE A 60 2.56 2.60 12.71
CA ILE A 60 2.27 3.15 14.02
C ILE A 60 2.78 2.22 15.10
N GLU A 61 3.11 2.74 16.28
CA GLU A 61 3.61 1.90 17.38
C GLU A 61 2.52 0.99 17.91
N GLU A 62 1.31 1.51 18.13
CA GLU A 62 0.15 0.81 18.66
C GLU A 62 -1.11 1.10 17.82
N GLU A 63 -2.21 0.40 18.10
CA GLU A 63 -3.52 0.65 17.46
C GLU A 63 -3.96 2.11 17.63
N LEU A 64 -4.61 2.65 16.58
CA LEU A 64 -5.11 4.02 16.61
C LEU A 64 -6.22 4.20 17.65
N SER A 65 -6.08 5.20 18.49
CA SER A 65 -7.16 5.69 19.35
C SER A 65 -8.26 6.37 18.53
N HIS A 66 -9.44 6.54 19.11
CA HIS A 66 -10.54 7.26 18.47
C HIS A 66 -10.18 8.71 18.10
N GLU A 67 -9.37 9.38 18.93
CA GLU A 67 -8.90 10.75 18.69
C GLU A 67 -7.95 10.81 17.49
N GLU A 68 -7.00 9.87 17.41
CA GLU A 68 -6.08 9.76 16.26
C GLU A 68 -6.83 9.45 14.97
N VAL A 69 -7.80 8.52 14.98
CA VAL A 69 -8.64 8.23 13.80
C VAL A 69 -9.38 9.47 13.35
N HIS A 70 -9.98 10.24 14.28
CA HIS A 70 -10.68 11.48 13.94
C HIS A 70 -9.72 12.53 13.36
N GLY A 71 -8.54 12.68 13.96
CA GLY A 71 -7.49 13.59 13.45
C GLY A 71 -7.00 13.19 12.05
N LEU A 72 -6.72 11.92 11.83
CA LEU A 72 -6.30 11.38 10.53
C LEU A 72 -7.40 11.51 9.46
N GLN A 73 -8.66 11.31 9.85
CA GLN A 73 -9.79 11.55 8.96
C GLN A 73 -9.80 12.99 8.44
N ALA A 74 -9.57 13.98 9.32
CA ALA A 74 -9.47 15.39 8.92
C ALA A 74 -8.24 15.66 8.03
N VAL A 75 -7.12 14.98 8.27
CA VAL A 75 -5.92 15.07 7.41
C VAL A 75 -6.24 14.59 6.00
N HIS A 76 -6.85 13.41 5.85
CA HIS A 76 -7.20 12.87 4.53
C HIS A 76 -8.18 13.77 3.77
N GLU A 77 -9.17 14.34 4.44
CA GLU A 77 -10.11 15.27 3.83
C GLU A 77 -9.41 16.55 3.35
N GLN A 78 -8.49 17.09 4.15
CA GLN A 78 -7.70 18.28 3.78
C GLN A 78 -6.74 17.98 2.61
N ILE A 79 -6.05 16.87 2.61
CA ILE A 79 -5.15 16.46 1.53
C ILE A 79 -5.94 16.27 0.24
N TYR A 80 -7.06 15.56 0.28
CA TYR A 80 -7.92 15.38 -0.89
C TYR A 80 -8.39 16.70 -1.51
N GLY A 81 -8.60 17.74 -0.69
CA GLY A 81 -9.00 19.07 -1.11
C GLY A 81 -7.90 19.93 -1.75
N VAL A 82 -6.64 19.45 -1.78
CA VAL A 82 -5.54 20.17 -2.42
C VAL A 82 -5.72 20.14 -3.94
N ASP A 83 -5.54 21.29 -4.62
CA ASP A 83 -5.64 21.40 -6.07
C ASP A 83 -4.37 20.85 -6.77
N ILE A 84 -4.12 19.58 -6.55
CA ILE A 84 -3.07 18.76 -7.18
C ILE A 84 -3.69 17.39 -7.44
N PRO A 85 -3.75 16.88 -8.69
CA PRO A 85 -4.41 15.60 -9.02
C PRO A 85 -3.95 14.42 -8.14
N TRP A 86 -2.66 14.34 -7.84
CA TRP A 86 -2.10 13.29 -6.98
C TRP A 86 -2.72 13.19 -5.58
N ALA A 87 -3.29 14.29 -5.08
CA ALA A 87 -3.93 14.31 -3.77
C ALA A 87 -5.20 13.43 -3.70
N GLN A 88 -5.84 13.17 -4.84
CA GLN A 88 -7.01 12.31 -4.97
C GLN A 88 -6.65 10.84 -5.28
N HIS A 89 -5.36 10.53 -5.46
CA HIS A 89 -4.88 9.19 -5.82
C HIS A 89 -4.22 8.43 -4.65
N LEU A 90 -4.28 8.98 -3.43
CA LEU A 90 -3.73 8.29 -2.26
C LEU A 90 -4.58 7.08 -1.90
N GLU A 91 -3.92 5.95 -1.68
CA GLU A 91 -4.50 4.70 -1.20
C GLU A 91 -3.57 4.05 -0.18
N GLY A 92 -4.08 3.51 0.94
CA GLY A 92 -3.21 2.81 1.87
C GLY A 92 -3.77 2.56 3.26
N SER A 93 -2.95 1.96 4.11
CA SER A 93 -3.36 1.52 5.45
C SER A 93 -2.39 1.96 6.54
N TYR A 94 -2.94 2.00 7.77
CA TYR A 94 -2.24 2.22 9.02
C TYR A 94 -1.97 0.89 9.70
N PHE A 95 -0.69 0.50 9.79
CA PHE A 95 -0.26 -0.77 10.37
C PHE A 95 0.32 -0.54 11.76
N PRO A 96 -0.23 -1.16 12.80
CA PRO A 96 0.54 -1.35 14.01
C PRO A 96 1.83 -2.11 13.71
N LYS A 97 2.93 -1.66 14.27
CA LYS A 97 4.29 -2.17 13.98
C LYS A 97 4.42 -3.68 14.14
N GLU A 98 3.85 -4.23 15.21
CA GLU A 98 3.88 -5.67 15.48
C GLU A 98 2.97 -6.47 14.52
N VAL A 99 1.91 -5.84 13.97
CA VAL A 99 1.07 -6.46 12.93
C VAL A 99 1.80 -6.47 11.59
N LEU A 100 2.50 -5.39 11.25
CA LEU A 100 3.28 -5.33 10.01
C LEU A 100 4.44 -6.34 10.05
N ARG A 101 5.14 -6.46 11.19
CA ARG A 101 6.32 -7.31 11.38
C ARG A 101 6.02 -8.76 11.04
N ASP A 102 4.96 -9.31 11.58
CA ASP A 102 4.63 -10.73 11.50
C ASP A 102 3.59 -11.01 10.41
N HIS A 103 4.00 -11.70 9.35
CA HIS A 103 3.12 -12.10 8.27
C HIS A 103 2.02 -13.10 8.68
N ALA A 104 2.14 -13.76 9.82
CA ALA A 104 1.08 -14.63 10.36
C ALA A 104 -0.14 -13.81 10.82
N ARG A 105 0.03 -12.53 11.12
CA ARG A 105 -1.05 -11.59 11.49
C ARG A 105 -1.79 -10.98 10.30
N ARG A 106 -1.67 -11.56 9.11
CA ARG A 106 -2.40 -11.12 7.90
C ARG A 106 -3.91 -11.30 8.03
N GLY A 107 -4.66 -10.55 7.22
CA GLY A 107 -6.12 -10.67 7.07
C GLY A 107 -6.95 -9.97 8.14
N GLY A 108 -6.35 -9.42 9.19
CA GLY A 108 -7.05 -8.57 10.15
C GLY A 108 -7.40 -7.21 9.55
N LEU A 109 -8.45 -6.58 10.11
CA LEU A 109 -8.86 -5.24 9.69
C LEU A 109 -7.83 -4.19 10.13
N LEU A 110 -7.53 -3.26 9.25
CA LEU A 110 -6.71 -2.08 9.47
C LEU A 110 -7.50 -0.85 9.05
N TRP A 111 -7.16 0.31 9.59
CA TRP A 111 -7.68 1.56 9.04
C TRP A 111 -7.09 1.76 7.64
N TYR A 112 -7.95 1.98 6.67
CA TYR A 112 -7.64 1.99 5.24
C TYR A 112 -8.31 3.18 4.56
N LEU A 113 -7.56 3.84 3.69
CA LEU A 113 -8.05 4.82 2.72
C LEU A 113 -8.13 4.16 1.36
N ASP A 114 -9.33 4.08 0.80
CA ASP A 114 -9.54 3.59 -0.57
C ASP A 114 -9.21 4.66 -1.61
N HIS A 115 -8.79 4.25 -2.79
CA HIS A 115 -8.49 5.16 -3.90
C HIS A 115 -9.66 6.11 -4.18
N GLY A 116 -9.37 7.40 -4.29
CA GLY A 116 -10.39 8.43 -4.53
C GLY A 116 -11.34 8.69 -3.37
N SER A 117 -11.14 8.02 -2.23
CA SER A 117 -11.90 8.26 -1.00
C SER A 117 -11.33 9.41 -0.19
N ARG A 118 -12.15 9.93 0.70
CA ARG A 118 -11.76 10.89 1.75
C ARG A 118 -11.84 10.27 3.14
N SER A 119 -12.43 9.07 3.23
CA SER A 119 -12.82 8.47 4.49
C SER A 119 -12.02 7.22 4.80
N LEU A 120 -11.50 7.14 6.01
CA LEU A 120 -10.91 5.93 6.55
C LEU A 120 -11.99 4.92 6.92
N ILE A 121 -11.81 3.68 6.50
CA ILE A 121 -12.68 2.55 6.82
C ILE A 121 -11.85 1.37 7.34
N PRO A 122 -12.41 0.48 8.18
CA PRO A 122 -11.76 -0.79 8.49
C PRO A 122 -11.75 -1.70 7.24
N SER A 123 -10.56 -2.20 6.85
CA SER A 123 -10.41 -3.10 5.70
C SER A 123 -9.21 -4.03 5.90
N ALA A 124 -9.30 -5.24 5.36
CA ALA A 124 -8.18 -6.18 5.29
C ALA A 124 -7.36 -6.04 4.00
N HIS A 125 -7.72 -5.10 3.10
CA HIS A 125 -7.19 -4.97 1.74
C HIS A 125 -5.65 -4.99 1.69
N CYS A 126 -4.99 -4.13 2.46
CA CYS A 126 -3.53 -4.07 2.50
C CYS A 126 -2.89 -5.11 3.45
N ASN A 127 -3.67 -5.81 4.30
CA ASN A 127 -3.12 -6.70 5.32
C ASN A 127 -2.78 -8.09 4.74
N THR A 128 -1.89 -8.12 3.76
CA THR A 128 -1.50 -9.32 3.02
C THR A 128 -0.01 -9.66 3.19
N VAL A 129 0.36 -10.88 2.85
CA VAL A 129 1.77 -11.30 2.77
C VAL A 129 2.50 -10.53 1.66
N LEU A 130 1.80 -10.29 0.55
CA LEU A 130 2.35 -9.61 -0.63
C LEU A 130 2.75 -8.16 -0.30
N VAL A 131 1.88 -7.40 0.36
CA VAL A 131 2.16 -6.01 0.78
C VAL A 131 3.39 -5.96 1.70
N ARG A 132 3.49 -6.87 2.66
CA ARG A 132 4.66 -6.94 3.55
C ARG A 132 5.95 -7.22 2.79
N TRP A 133 5.91 -8.15 1.84
CA TRP A 133 7.07 -8.45 1.02
C TRP A 133 7.49 -7.25 0.17
N VAL A 134 6.55 -6.60 -0.51
CA VAL A 134 6.83 -5.41 -1.34
C VAL A 134 7.40 -4.29 -0.48
N ILE A 135 6.82 -4.01 0.67
CA ILE A 135 7.35 -2.98 1.60
C ILE A 135 8.76 -3.32 2.03
N ARG A 136 9.02 -4.57 2.45
CA ARG A 136 10.33 -4.99 2.93
C ARG A 136 11.42 -4.83 1.89
N GLU A 137 11.16 -5.32 0.66
CA GLU A 137 12.19 -5.44 -0.39
C GLU A 137 12.29 -4.19 -1.27
N HIS A 138 11.18 -3.47 -1.46
CA HIS A 138 11.11 -2.36 -2.42
C HIS A 138 10.55 -1.07 -1.83
N GLY A 139 10.02 -1.06 -0.61
CA GLY A 139 9.34 0.10 -0.02
C GLY A 139 10.19 1.36 -0.06
N VAL A 140 9.64 2.44 -0.62
CA VAL A 140 10.30 3.74 -0.68
C VAL A 140 10.03 4.50 0.62
N THR A 141 11.08 4.78 1.38
CA THR A 141 10.95 5.47 2.68
C THR A 141 10.67 6.95 2.49
N LEU A 142 9.52 7.40 2.94
CA LEU A 142 9.15 8.82 3.09
C LEU A 142 9.67 9.38 4.42
N ALA A 143 9.43 8.64 5.51
CA ALA A 143 9.91 8.96 6.85
C ALA A 143 10.08 7.68 7.69
N GLY A 144 10.93 7.69 8.70
CA GLY A 144 11.14 6.58 9.62
C GLY A 144 12.32 5.67 9.26
N PRO A 145 12.42 4.47 9.87
CA PRO A 145 13.50 3.52 9.67
C PRO A 145 13.37 2.79 8.32
N ALA A 146 14.44 2.12 7.89
CA ALA A 146 14.39 1.27 6.69
C ALA A 146 13.32 0.16 6.84
N PRO A 147 12.48 -0.10 5.82
CA PRO A 147 11.37 -1.07 5.90
C PRO A 147 11.80 -2.47 6.32
N ALA A 148 12.98 -2.92 5.89
CA ALA A 148 13.54 -4.22 6.26
C ALA A 148 13.79 -4.40 7.78
N ARG A 149 13.74 -3.33 8.58
CA ARG A 149 13.80 -3.39 10.05
C ARG A 149 12.42 -3.58 10.68
N LEU A 150 11.37 -3.33 9.93
CA LEU A 150 9.99 -3.36 10.40
C LEU A 150 9.25 -4.64 10.01
N VAL A 151 9.70 -5.32 8.98
CA VAL A 151 9.07 -6.54 8.47
C VAL A 151 10.06 -7.69 8.54
N ASP A 152 9.66 -8.80 9.12
CA ASP A 152 10.48 -10.02 9.16
C ASP A 152 10.62 -10.63 7.75
N PRO A 153 11.71 -11.36 7.46
CA PRO A 153 11.88 -12.03 6.18
C PRO A 153 10.70 -12.96 5.87
N ILE A 154 10.20 -12.93 4.65
CA ILE A 154 9.09 -13.75 4.20
C ILE A 154 9.63 -14.88 3.31
N PRO A 155 9.44 -16.15 3.68
CA PRO A 155 9.85 -17.28 2.84
C PRO A 155 9.15 -17.25 1.49
N VAL A 156 9.87 -17.59 0.43
CA VAL A 156 9.32 -17.65 -0.94
C VAL A 156 8.11 -18.59 -1.03
N GLU A 157 8.11 -19.69 -0.30
CA GLU A 157 6.98 -20.63 -0.32
C GLU A 157 5.72 -20.02 0.31
N THR A 158 5.86 -19.20 1.36
CA THR A 158 4.74 -18.45 1.94
C THR A 158 4.12 -17.48 0.93
N LEU A 159 4.93 -16.82 0.10
CA LEU A 159 4.44 -15.99 -1.01
C LEU A 159 3.70 -16.81 -2.05
N ARG A 160 4.27 -17.95 -2.47
CA ARG A 160 3.64 -18.85 -3.43
C ARG A 160 2.30 -19.40 -2.94
N GLU A 161 2.24 -19.81 -1.69
CA GLU A 161 0.99 -20.27 -1.05
C GLU A 161 -0.06 -19.18 -1.04
N HIS A 162 0.33 -17.95 -0.67
CA HIS A 162 -0.58 -16.80 -0.69
C HIS A 162 -1.10 -16.52 -2.11
N ILE A 163 -0.23 -16.49 -3.11
CA ILE A 163 -0.62 -16.25 -4.51
C ILE A 163 -1.57 -17.35 -5.00
N ARG A 164 -1.27 -18.63 -4.72
CA ARG A 164 -2.16 -19.76 -5.10
C ARG A 164 -3.54 -19.62 -4.46
N ALA A 165 -3.58 -19.32 -3.16
CA ALA A 165 -4.85 -19.12 -2.46
C ALA A 165 -5.64 -17.95 -3.07
N THR A 166 -5.00 -16.80 -3.30
CA THR A 166 -5.63 -15.63 -3.94
C THR A 166 -6.20 -15.98 -5.32
N MET A 167 -5.45 -16.70 -6.15
CA MET A 167 -5.93 -17.14 -7.47
C MET A 167 -7.14 -18.06 -7.36
N GLN A 168 -7.13 -18.98 -6.40
CA GLN A 168 -8.24 -19.93 -6.21
C GLN A 168 -9.48 -19.22 -5.70
N ASP A 169 -9.35 -18.40 -4.66
CA ASP A 169 -10.48 -17.69 -4.03
C ASP A 169 -11.13 -16.71 -5.01
N TRP A 170 -10.31 -15.90 -5.67
CA TRP A 170 -10.82 -14.94 -6.66
C TRP A 170 -11.38 -15.62 -7.91
N GLY A 171 -10.75 -16.70 -8.38
CA GLY A 171 -11.28 -17.52 -9.46
C GLY A 171 -12.64 -18.14 -9.12
N GLN A 172 -12.80 -18.64 -7.91
CA GLN A 172 -14.07 -19.19 -7.43
C GLN A 172 -15.15 -18.09 -7.34
N GLU A 173 -14.81 -16.90 -6.87
CA GLU A 173 -15.70 -15.74 -6.83
C GLU A 173 -16.19 -15.35 -8.24
N ILE A 174 -15.27 -15.20 -9.19
CA ILE A 174 -15.59 -14.86 -10.59
C ILE A 174 -16.52 -15.90 -11.22
N LEU A 175 -16.25 -17.20 -11.00
CA LEU A 175 -17.04 -18.29 -11.57
C LEU A 175 -18.43 -18.41 -10.92
N SER A 176 -18.53 -18.12 -9.61
CA SER A 176 -19.79 -18.21 -8.87
C SER A 176 -20.69 -17.00 -9.08
N HIS A 177 -20.11 -15.82 -9.30
CA HIS A 177 -20.81 -14.55 -9.46
C HIS A 177 -20.24 -13.76 -10.65
N PRO A 178 -20.45 -14.20 -11.91
CA PRO A 178 -19.79 -13.64 -13.08
C PRO A 178 -20.29 -12.23 -13.46
N ASP A 179 -21.52 -11.85 -13.10
CA ASP A 179 -22.16 -10.64 -13.58
C ASP A 179 -21.39 -9.34 -13.30
N PRO A 180 -20.86 -9.09 -12.08
CA PRO A 180 -20.06 -7.89 -11.80
C PRO A 180 -18.77 -7.80 -12.65
N PHE A 181 -18.24 -8.93 -13.06
CA PHE A 181 -16.97 -9.04 -13.82
C PHE A 181 -17.19 -9.06 -15.34
N ASN A 182 -18.44 -9.18 -15.81
CA ASN A 182 -18.77 -9.31 -17.23
C ASN A 182 -18.83 -7.95 -17.94
N ASN A 183 -17.73 -7.22 -17.88
CA ASN A 183 -17.55 -5.99 -18.64
C ASN A 183 -16.10 -5.89 -19.13
N ARG A 184 -15.86 -5.03 -20.14
CA ARG A 184 -14.56 -4.92 -20.82
C ARG A 184 -13.40 -4.56 -19.87
N PHE A 185 -13.66 -3.72 -18.87
CA PHE A 185 -12.66 -3.32 -17.90
C PHE A 185 -12.22 -4.52 -17.05
N TYR A 186 -13.17 -5.20 -16.39
CA TYR A 186 -12.85 -6.33 -15.53
C TYR A 186 -12.28 -7.54 -16.28
N GLN A 187 -12.72 -7.80 -17.52
CA GLN A 187 -12.14 -8.87 -18.33
C GLN A 187 -10.65 -8.66 -18.57
N GLY A 188 -10.25 -7.44 -18.96
CA GLY A 188 -8.84 -7.10 -19.10
C GLY A 188 -8.07 -7.14 -17.78
N PHE A 189 -8.68 -6.60 -16.73
CA PHE A 189 -8.10 -6.57 -15.39
C PHE A 189 -7.84 -7.99 -14.84
N ILE A 190 -8.79 -8.91 -15.00
CA ILE A 190 -8.65 -10.32 -14.59
C ILE A 190 -7.49 -10.99 -15.33
N VAL A 191 -7.46 -10.88 -16.66
CA VAL A 191 -6.39 -11.51 -17.47
C VAL A 191 -5.02 -11.02 -17.03
N LEU A 192 -4.83 -9.70 -16.93
CA LEU A 192 -3.54 -9.11 -16.54
C LEU A 192 -3.11 -9.52 -15.12
N ASN A 193 -4.06 -9.56 -14.17
CA ASN A 193 -3.72 -9.98 -12.81
C ASN A 193 -3.38 -11.47 -12.72
N TYR A 194 -4.09 -12.36 -13.46
CA TYR A 194 -3.73 -13.78 -13.50
C TYR A 194 -2.38 -14.02 -14.18
N CYS A 195 -2.08 -13.31 -15.28
CA CYS A 195 -0.75 -13.38 -15.91
C CYS A 195 0.34 -12.98 -14.92
N ARG A 196 0.16 -11.86 -14.19
CA ARG A 196 1.10 -11.43 -13.15
C ARG A 196 1.26 -12.48 -12.05
N MET A 197 0.16 -13.00 -11.50
CA MET A 197 0.19 -14.02 -10.45
C MET A 197 0.90 -15.30 -10.90
N LEU A 198 0.68 -15.76 -12.14
CA LEU A 198 1.38 -16.91 -12.71
C LEU A 198 2.88 -16.63 -12.86
N HIS A 199 3.24 -15.46 -13.35
CA HIS A 199 4.63 -15.03 -13.45
C HIS A 199 5.31 -14.99 -12.07
N ASP A 200 4.64 -14.44 -11.06
CA ASP A 200 5.14 -14.35 -9.68
C ASP A 200 5.33 -15.75 -9.07
N LEU A 201 4.39 -16.67 -9.30
CA LEU A 201 4.53 -18.07 -8.89
C LEU A 201 5.76 -18.75 -9.53
N HIS A 202 5.99 -18.48 -10.82
CA HIS A 202 7.15 -19.05 -11.53
C HIS A 202 8.45 -18.49 -10.98
N ARG A 203 8.55 -17.19 -10.81
CA ARG A 203 9.77 -16.51 -10.33
C ARG A 203 10.01 -16.66 -8.83
N GLY A 204 8.96 -16.83 -8.04
CA GLY A 204 9.03 -16.90 -6.58
C GLY A 204 9.10 -15.54 -5.88
N PHE A 205 8.85 -14.46 -6.62
CA PHE A 205 8.74 -13.10 -6.07
C PHE A 205 7.82 -12.24 -6.92
N PRO A 206 7.11 -11.28 -6.30
CA PRO A 206 6.20 -10.36 -6.99
C PRO A 206 6.93 -9.47 -8.00
N GLY A 207 6.34 -9.35 -9.18
CA GLY A 207 6.77 -8.43 -10.22
C GLY A 207 5.79 -7.28 -10.44
N SER A 208 6.15 -6.38 -11.35
CA SER A 208 5.25 -5.31 -11.81
C SER A 208 4.18 -5.86 -12.77
N LYS A 209 3.11 -5.07 -13.01
CA LYS A 209 2.07 -5.43 -13.99
C LYS A 209 2.63 -5.53 -15.42
N LEU A 210 3.71 -4.80 -15.74
CA LEU A 210 4.37 -4.84 -17.05
C LEU A 210 5.29 -6.06 -17.24
N ALA A 211 5.65 -6.74 -16.15
CA ALA A 211 6.53 -7.92 -16.19
C ALA A 211 5.79 -9.25 -16.36
N GLY A 212 4.44 -9.26 -16.20
CA GLY A 212 3.57 -10.45 -16.25
C GLY A 212 2.92 -10.75 -17.60
#